data_5e5808e6f3b47621f8366815ef5fa2ac
#
_entry.id   5e5808e6f3b47621f8366815ef5fa2ac
#
_cell.length_a   1.000
_cell.length_b   1.000
_cell.length_c   1.000
_cell.angle_alpha   90.00
_cell.angle_beta   90.00
_cell.angle_gamma   90.00
#
_symmetry.space_group_name_H-M   'P 1'
#
loop_
_entity.id
_entity.type
_entity.pdbx_description
1 polymer ?
#
loop_
_entity_poly.entity_id
_entity_poly.type
_entity_poly.pdbx_seq_one_letter_code
_entity_poly.pdbx_strand_id
1 'polypeptide(L)'
;WTDRYLSELGLDGGSDLLELARLSAKTLISAAVAFDRQTRRETAGTISMSYVVDDDLLPEAPISAFRAGRAHRVPLLIGTCRDEHKLFTTLVKGELATSPEELEMLFAGSPSGTLDRVRAAYSTDGKCDRGRIGGDAAFWYPSVAVAEAHSEYAPTRMFRVDQGPRLFTVSGLGATHGSDVALVFGQVDRVEKLLGAARRSASANGST
;
A
#
# COMPACT_ATOMS: atom_id res chain seq x y z
N TRP A 1 13.51 -6.71 -14.69
CA TRP A 1 12.05 -6.51 -14.75
C TRP A 1 11.63 -5.83 -16.04
N THR A 2 12.32 -4.78 -16.47
CA THR A 2 12.03 -4.10 -17.73
C THR A 2 11.98 -5.08 -18.91
N ASP A 3 12.98 -5.91 -19.08
CA ASP A 3 13.04 -6.90 -20.18
C ASP A 3 11.87 -7.90 -20.13
N ARG A 4 11.47 -8.31 -18.93
CA ARG A 4 10.31 -9.21 -18.75
C ARG A 4 9.00 -8.52 -19.14
N TYR A 5 8.82 -7.25 -18.76
CA TYR A 5 7.64 -6.49 -19.15
C TYR A 5 7.59 -6.24 -20.66
N LEU A 6 8.75 -5.94 -21.29
CA LEU A 6 8.85 -5.80 -22.74
C LEU A 6 8.49 -7.12 -23.45
N SER A 7 8.94 -8.26 -22.90
CA SER A 7 8.59 -9.59 -23.41
C SER A 7 7.07 -9.87 -23.39
N GLU A 8 6.34 -9.42 -22.36
CA GLU A 8 4.86 -9.50 -22.34
C GLU A 8 4.19 -8.69 -23.46
N LEU A 9 4.89 -7.70 -23.99
CA LEU A 9 4.44 -6.87 -25.12
C LEU A 9 4.91 -7.41 -26.47
N GLY A 10 5.68 -8.52 -26.49
CA GLY A 10 6.31 -9.05 -27.68
C GLY A 10 7.49 -8.21 -28.19
N LEU A 11 8.04 -7.36 -27.32
CA LEU A 11 9.22 -6.54 -27.59
C LEU A 11 10.45 -7.17 -26.94
N ASP A 12 11.61 -6.98 -27.53
CA ASP A 12 12.89 -7.36 -26.93
C ASP A 12 13.55 -6.18 -26.20
N GLY A 13 14.58 -6.45 -25.39
CA GLY A 13 15.28 -5.42 -24.61
C GLY A 13 16.07 -4.40 -25.47
N GLY A 14 16.21 -4.65 -26.76
CA GLY A 14 16.78 -3.73 -27.74
C GLY A 14 15.74 -2.94 -28.50
N SER A 15 14.45 -3.16 -28.25
CA SER A 15 13.35 -2.47 -28.92
C SER A 15 13.37 -0.97 -28.58
N ASP A 16 13.13 -0.16 -29.61
CA ASP A 16 13.04 1.28 -29.47
C ASP A 16 11.88 1.64 -28.50
N LEU A 17 12.16 2.42 -27.47
CA LEU A 17 11.15 2.94 -26.54
C LEU A 17 10.02 3.70 -27.25
N LEU A 18 10.25 4.22 -28.47
CA LEU A 18 9.20 4.80 -29.30
C LEU A 18 8.13 3.78 -29.71
N GLU A 19 8.44 2.49 -29.75
CA GLU A 19 7.43 1.47 -30.01
C GLU A 19 6.42 1.37 -28.87
N LEU A 20 6.84 1.51 -27.62
CA LEU A 20 5.93 1.60 -26.48
C LEU A 20 4.94 2.74 -26.62
N ALA A 21 5.40 3.90 -27.10
CA ALA A 21 4.55 5.07 -27.30
C ALA A 21 3.50 4.89 -28.41
N ARG A 22 3.69 3.91 -29.30
CA ARG A 22 2.75 3.57 -30.37
C ARG A 22 1.68 2.58 -29.94
N LEU A 23 1.90 1.87 -28.83
CA LEU A 23 0.96 0.88 -28.31
C LEU A 23 -0.26 1.57 -27.68
N SER A 24 -1.40 0.91 -27.76
CA SER A 24 -2.60 1.41 -27.09
C SER A 24 -2.48 1.30 -25.56
N ALA A 25 -3.08 2.23 -24.82
CA ALA A 25 -3.14 2.16 -23.36
C ALA A 25 -3.72 0.81 -22.89
N LYS A 26 -4.70 0.26 -23.60
CA LYS A 26 -5.28 -1.05 -23.30
C LYS A 26 -4.23 -2.18 -23.39
N THR A 27 -3.40 -2.17 -24.41
CA THR A 27 -2.31 -3.16 -24.59
C THR A 27 -1.31 -3.06 -23.45
N LEU A 28 -0.84 -1.84 -23.13
CA LEU A 28 0.10 -1.59 -22.05
C LEU A 28 -0.45 -2.04 -20.69
N ILE A 29 -1.71 -1.68 -20.38
CA ILE A 29 -2.36 -2.08 -19.13
C ILE A 29 -2.51 -3.60 -19.04
N SER A 30 -2.92 -4.26 -20.14
CA SER A 30 -3.08 -5.72 -20.14
C SER A 30 -1.76 -6.45 -19.88
N ALA A 31 -0.69 -5.99 -20.49
CA ALA A 31 0.67 -6.52 -20.26
C ALA A 31 1.14 -6.25 -18.82
N ALA A 32 0.91 -5.03 -18.30
CA ALA A 32 1.24 -4.69 -16.92
C ALA A 32 0.53 -5.59 -15.91
N VAL A 33 -0.76 -5.89 -16.12
CA VAL A 33 -1.53 -6.80 -15.26
C VAL A 33 -1.01 -8.24 -15.35
N ALA A 34 -0.64 -8.71 -16.54
CA ALA A 34 -0.08 -10.05 -16.71
C ALA A 34 1.29 -10.18 -16.01
N PHE A 35 2.15 -9.20 -16.24
CA PHE A 35 3.46 -9.09 -15.61
C PHE A 35 3.37 -9.03 -14.08
N ASP A 36 2.48 -8.20 -13.55
CA ASP A 36 2.26 -8.06 -12.12
C ASP A 36 1.81 -9.38 -11.47
N ARG A 37 0.87 -10.09 -12.08
CA ARG A 37 0.42 -11.40 -11.59
C ARG A 37 1.55 -12.43 -11.55
N GLN A 38 2.44 -12.42 -12.52
CA GLN A 38 3.59 -13.33 -12.58
C GLN A 38 4.59 -12.96 -11.47
N THR A 39 4.94 -11.68 -11.36
CA THR A 39 5.89 -11.18 -10.37
C THR A 39 5.46 -11.48 -8.94
N ARG A 40 4.17 -11.35 -8.62
CA ARG A 40 3.64 -11.65 -7.28
C ARG A 40 3.75 -13.11 -6.88
N ARG A 41 3.71 -14.03 -7.83
CA ARG A 41 3.93 -15.47 -7.55
C ARG A 41 5.37 -15.76 -7.17
N GLU A 42 6.30 -14.93 -7.60
CA GLU A 42 7.74 -15.10 -7.36
C GLU A 42 8.23 -14.28 -6.17
N THR A 43 7.61 -13.12 -5.95
CA THR A 43 8.02 -12.14 -4.92
C THR A 43 6.79 -11.56 -4.22
N ALA A 44 6.37 -12.21 -3.15
CA ALA A 44 5.21 -11.74 -2.37
C ALA A 44 5.44 -10.36 -1.78
N GLY A 45 4.39 -9.53 -1.79
CA GLY A 45 4.42 -8.18 -1.23
C GLY A 45 5.17 -7.15 -2.09
N THR A 46 5.56 -7.51 -3.32
CA THR A 46 6.26 -6.60 -4.24
C THR A 46 5.27 -5.98 -5.22
N ILE A 47 5.36 -4.66 -5.40
CA ILE A 47 4.65 -3.92 -6.44
C ILE A 47 5.54 -3.88 -7.68
N SER A 48 5.16 -4.61 -8.74
CA SER A 48 5.98 -4.80 -9.93
C SER A 48 6.17 -3.53 -10.76
N MET A 49 5.15 -2.67 -10.79
CA MET A 49 5.18 -1.38 -11.50
C MET A 49 5.40 -0.26 -10.49
N SER A 50 6.61 -0.12 -10.00
CA SER A 50 7.01 0.82 -8.97
C SER A 50 8.18 1.69 -9.45
N TYR A 51 8.64 2.57 -8.57
CA TYR A 51 9.83 3.41 -8.82
C TYR A 51 11.06 2.54 -9.01
N VAL A 52 11.92 2.96 -9.92
CA VAL A 52 13.18 2.27 -10.24
C VAL A 52 14.35 3.02 -9.61
N VAL A 53 15.23 2.28 -8.95
CA VAL A 53 16.54 2.80 -8.57
C VAL A 53 17.38 2.83 -9.85
N ASP A 54 17.74 4.03 -10.32
CA ASP A 54 18.32 4.31 -11.64
C ASP A 54 19.68 5.01 -11.59
N ASP A 55 20.25 5.17 -10.39
CA ASP A 55 21.50 5.88 -10.12
C ASP A 55 21.51 7.38 -10.52
N ASP A 56 20.38 7.93 -10.95
CA ASP A 56 20.24 9.34 -11.33
C ASP A 56 19.18 10.05 -10.47
N LEU A 57 17.90 9.89 -10.78
CA LEU A 57 16.82 10.50 -10.00
C LEU A 57 16.57 9.79 -8.68
N LEU A 58 16.70 8.49 -8.64
CA LEU A 58 16.58 7.66 -7.47
C LEU A 58 17.82 6.79 -7.30
N PRO A 59 18.92 7.35 -6.75
CA PRO A 59 20.23 6.67 -6.70
C PRO A 59 20.27 5.49 -5.73
N GLU A 60 19.29 5.36 -4.85
CA GLU A 60 19.20 4.28 -3.88
C GLU A 60 17.76 4.04 -3.42
N ALA A 61 17.52 2.91 -2.74
CA ALA A 61 16.22 2.63 -2.15
C ALA A 61 15.82 3.75 -1.16
N PRO A 62 14.59 4.30 -1.22
CA PRO A 62 14.18 5.44 -0.39
C PRO A 62 14.43 5.24 1.10
N ILE A 63 14.15 4.05 1.64
CA ILE A 63 14.37 3.78 3.07
C ILE A 63 15.86 3.85 3.45
N SER A 64 16.77 3.51 2.54
CA SER A 64 18.22 3.62 2.76
C SER A 64 18.64 5.08 2.81
N ALA A 65 18.11 5.93 1.93
CA ALA A 65 18.32 7.36 1.92
C ALA A 65 17.86 8.01 3.24
N PHE A 66 16.66 7.65 3.72
CA PHE A 66 16.15 8.13 5.00
C PHE A 66 17.04 7.69 6.17
N ARG A 67 17.40 6.42 6.27
CA ARG A 67 18.27 5.89 7.34
C ARG A 67 19.66 6.53 7.34
N ALA A 68 20.15 6.90 6.20
CA ALA A 68 21.48 7.55 6.07
C ALA A 68 21.43 9.08 6.16
N GLY A 69 20.25 9.68 6.40
CA GLY A 69 20.09 11.13 6.51
C GLY A 69 20.31 11.89 5.20
N ARG A 70 20.17 11.22 4.05
CA ARG A 70 20.33 11.81 2.71
C ARG A 70 19.03 12.36 2.12
N ALA A 71 17.90 12.09 2.74
CA ALA A 71 16.64 12.73 2.36
C ALA A 71 16.62 14.22 2.74
N HIS A 72 15.77 15.01 2.09
CA HIS A 72 15.64 16.44 2.39
C HIS A 72 15.23 16.67 3.86
N ARG A 73 15.88 17.62 4.52
CA ARG A 73 15.66 17.97 5.94
C ARG A 73 14.47 18.93 6.09
N VAL A 74 13.31 18.50 5.66
CA VAL A 74 12.05 19.24 5.77
C VAL A 74 11.15 18.61 6.83
N PRO A 75 10.26 19.35 7.48
CA PRO A 75 9.27 18.76 8.37
C PRO A 75 8.45 17.68 7.65
N LEU A 76 8.28 16.51 8.28
CA LEU A 76 7.53 15.38 7.76
C LEU A 76 6.26 15.15 8.60
N LEU A 77 5.11 15.08 7.93
CA LEU A 77 3.87 14.53 8.47
C LEU A 77 3.52 13.27 7.68
N ILE A 78 3.55 12.11 8.32
CA ILE A 78 3.27 10.81 7.69
C ILE A 78 2.16 10.10 8.44
N GLY A 79 1.31 9.36 7.73
CA GLY A 79 0.20 8.68 8.37
C GLY A 79 -0.21 7.40 7.66
N THR A 80 -0.98 6.59 8.41
CA THR A 80 -1.60 5.36 7.93
C THR A 80 -3.04 5.27 8.41
N CYS A 81 -3.81 4.40 7.78
CA CYS A 81 -5.12 4.00 8.28
C CYS A 81 -4.98 2.73 9.16
N ARG A 82 -5.90 2.58 10.13
CA ARG A 82 -5.87 1.43 11.05
C ARG A 82 -6.11 0.09 10.35
N ASP A 83 -6.95 0.09 9.35
CA ASP A 83 -7.45 -1.12 8.69
C ASP A 83 -6.99 -1.18 7.21
N GLU A 84 -5.77 -0.71 6.89
CA GLU A 84 -5.22 -0.63 5.52
C GLU A 84 -5.49 -1.89 4.70
N HIS A 85 -5.27 -3.07 5.29
CA HIS A 85 -5.38 -4.37 4.65
C HIS A 85 -6.79 -4.71 4.15
N LYS A 86 -7.84 -4.16 4.77
CA LYS A 86 -9.22 -4.60 4.51
C LYS A 86 -9.69 -4.31 3.08
N LEU A 87 -9.23 -3.22 2.46
CA LEU A 87 -9.50 -2.97 1.04
C LEU A 87 -8.97 -4.14 0.18
N PHE A 88 -7.74 -4.53 0.43
CA PHE A 88 -7.01 -5.51 -0.37
C PHE A 88 -7.41 -6.96 -0.09
N THR A 89 -7.88 -7.26 1.11
CA THR A 89 -8.37 -8.61 1.44
C THR A 89 -9.83 -8.82 1.03
N THR A 90 -10.59 -7.74 0.84
CA THR A 90 -12.03 -7.79 0.55
C THR A 90 -12.34 -7.50 -0.92
N LEU A 91 -11.85 -6.36 -1.45
CA LEU A 91 -12.22 -5.84 -2.76
C LEU A 91 -11.15 -6.04 -3.83
N VAL A 92 -9.87 -5.88 -3.49
CA VAL A 92 -8.74 -5.91 -4.45
C VAL A 92 -7.80 -7.05 -4.05
N LYS A 93 -8.26 -8.27 -4.20
CA LYS A 93 -7.50 -9.45 -3.74
C LYS A 93 -6.20 -9.67 -4.52
N GLY A 94 -5.19 -10.18 -3.81
CA GLY A 94 -3.90 -10.58 -4.39
C GLY A 94 -2.81 -9.50 -4.34
N GLU A 95 -3.08 -8.32 -3.77
CA GLU A 95 -2.11 -7.23 -3.66
C GLU A 95 -1.19 -7.37 -2.44
N LEU A 96 -1.64 -8.05 -1.39
CA LEU A 96 -0.90 -8.24 -0.14
C LEU A 96 -0.51 -9.70 0.04
N ALA A 97 0.60 -9.93 0.72
CA ALA A 97 0.99 -11.26 1.18
C ALA A 97 0.03 -11.72 2.29
N THR A 98 -0.86 -12.67 1.99
CA THR A 98 -1.92 -13.12 2.90
C THR A 98 -1.98 -14.64 3.08
N SER A 99 -1.38 -15.40 2.17
CA SER A 99 -1.24 -16.85 2.33
C SER A 99 -0.04 -17.22 3.22
N PRO A 100 0.01 -18.43 3.80
CA PRO A 100 1.18 -18.88 4.53
C PRO A 100 2.46 -18.81 3.71
N GLU A 101 2.41 -19.24 2.46
CA GLU A 101 3.54 -19.29 1.52
C GLU A 101 4.04 -17.88 1.15
N GLU A 102 3.11 -16.96 0.90
CA GLU A 102 3.45 -15.55 0.62
C GLU A 102 4.13 -14.87 1.83
N LEU A 103 3.67 -15.17 3.05
CA LEU A 103 4.31 -14.67 4.27
C LEU A 103 5.72 -15.27 4.45
N GLU A 104 5.92 -16.56 4.15
CA GLU A 104 7.25 -17.16 4.18
C GLU A 104 8.20 -16.50 3.18
N MET A 105 7.75 -16.22 1.97
CA MET A 105 8.52 -15.45 0.99
C MET A 105 8.82 -14.02 1.48
N LEU A 106 7.83 -13.32 2.02
CA LEU A 106 8.00 -11.96 2.53
C LEU A 106 9.06 -11.87 3.64
N PHE A 107 9.12 -12.89 4.51
CA PHE A 107 10.05 -12.94 5.64
C PHE A 107 11.32 -13.76 5.38
N ALA A 108 11.55 -14.26 4.15
CA ALA A 108 12.68 -15.13 3.83
C ALA A 108 14.05 -14.50 4.13
N GLY A 109 14.19 -13.17 4.02
CA GLY A 109 15.41 -12.43 4.38
C GLY A 109 15.51 -12.01 5.85
N SER A 110 14.53 -12.38 6.69
CA SER A 110 14.50 -11.97 8.09
C SER A 110 15.27 -12.95 8.99
N PRO A 111 15.73 -12.53 10.18
CA PRO A 111 16.32 -13.44 11.15
C PRO A 111 15.40 -14.60 11.51
N SER A 112 15.97 -15.79 11.77
CA SER A 112 15.23 -17.00 12.12
C SER A 112 14.22 -16.75 13.24
N GLY A 113 13.02 -17.34 13.11
CA GLY A 113 11.92 -17.23 14.08
C GLY A 113 11.20 -15.87 14.06
N THR A 114 11.55 -14.93 13.14
CA THR A 114 10.86 -13.64 13.05
C THR A 114 9.40 -13.82 12.65
N LEU A 115 9.12 -14.63 11.63
CA LEU A 115 7.76 -14.89 11.16
C LEU A 115 6.89 -15.52 12.25
N ASP A 116 7.45 -16.45 13.06
CA ASP A 116 6.70 -17.09 14.14
C ASP A 116 6.33 -16.10 15.25
N ARG A 117 7.25 -15.19 15.60
CA ARG A 117 6.96 -14.09 16.54
C ARG A 117 5.87 -13.16 16.00
N VAL A 118 5.93 -12.84 14.73
CA VAL A 118 4.92 -12.00 14.07
C VAL A 118 3.57 -12.73 14.06
N ARG A 119 3.53 -13.99 13.64
CA ARG A 119 2.29 -14.80 13.67
C ARG A 119 1.68 -14.86 15.07
N ALA A 120 2.50 -15.05 16.09
CA ALA A 120 2.04 -15.05 17.48
C ALA A 120 1.46 -13.70 17.90
N ALA A 121 2.11 -12.59 17.56
CA ALA A 121 1.66 -11.24 17.89
C ALA A 121 0.35 -10.85 17.19
N TYR A 122 0.07 -11.41 16.00
CA TYR A 122 -1.13 -11.15 15.22
C TYR A 122 -2.20 -12.25 15.38
N SER A 123 -2.06 -13.11 16.37
CA SER A 123 -3.03 -14.17 16.65
C SER A 123 -3.97 -13.77 17.79
N THR A 124 -5.27 -13.95 17.56
CA THR A 124 -6.32 -13.79 18.56
C THR A 124 -7.17 -15.05 18.56
N ASP A 125 -7.40 -15.65 19.73
CA ASP A 125 -8.17 -16.90 19.90
C ASP A 125 -7.67 -18.04 18.98
N GLY A 126 -6.35 -18.15 18.83
CA GLY A 126 -5.70 -19.16 17.99
C GLY A 126 -5.80 -18.94 16.48
N LYS A 127 -6.35 -17.80 16.04
CA LYS A 127 -6.43 -17.43 14.62
C LYS A 127 -5.46 -16.30 14.33
N CYS A 128 -4.53 -16.55 13.42
CA CYS A 128 -3.59 -15.54 12.92
C CYS A 128 -4.25 -14.67 11.86
N ASP A 129 -4.24 -13.35 12.05
CA ASP A 129 -4.71 -12.37 11.05
C ASP A 129 -3.61 -12.08 10.02
N ARG A 130 -3.49 -13.00 9.04
CA ARG A 130 -2.50 -12.86 7.96
C ARG A 130 -2.74 -11.64 7.09
N GLY A 131 -3.99 -11.26 6.86
CA GLY A 131 -4.33 -10.06 6.10
C GLY A 131 -3.75 -8.82 6.74
N ARG A 132 -3.86 -8.72 8.05
CA ARG A 132 -3.28 -7.61 8.81
C ARG A 132 -1.75 -7.64 8.79
N ILE A 133 -1.12 -8.80 8.90
CA ILE A 133 0.35 -8.92 8.74
C ILE A 133 0.79 -8.36 7.39
N GLY A 134 0.15 -8.79 6.28
CA GLY A 134 0.47 -8.30 4.94
C GLY A 134 0.24 -6.80 4.79
N GLY A 135 -0.85 -6.27 5.35
CA GLY A 135 -1.13 -4.83 5.34
C GLY A 135 -0.15 -4.01 6.15
N ASP A 136 0.18 -4.46 7.35
CA ASP A 136 1.14 -3.76 8.21
C ASP A 136 2.56 -3.82 7.62
N ALA A 137 2.93 -4.90 6.95
CA ALA A 137 4.19 -5.00 6.21
C ALA A 137 4.24 -4.07 5.00
N ALA A 138 3.12 -3.86 4.30
CA ALA A 138 3.05 -3.01 3.12
C ALA A 138 2.94 -1.51 3.45
N PHE A 139 2.27 -1.14 4.54
CA PHE A 139 1.93 0.25 4.83
C PHE A 139 2.48 0.74 6.17
N TRP A 140 2.14 0.09 7.28
CA TRP A 140 2.46 0.60 8.61
C TRP A 140 3.95 0.52 8.92
N TYR A 141 4.56 -0.65 8.72
CA TYR A 141 5.98 -0.84 9.00
C TYR A 141 6.90 0.10 8.20
N PRO A 142 6.77 0.23 6.87
CA PRO A 142 7.60 1.17 6.12
C PRO A 142 7.36 2.63 6.52
N SER A 143 6.12 3.01 6.87
CA SER A 143 5.82 4.36 7.35
C SER A 143 6.48 4.66 8.68
N VAL A 144 6.48 3.71 9.62
CA VAL A 144 7.21 3.83 10.91
C VAL A 144 8.71 3.92 10.66
N ALA A 145 9.26 3.04 9.82
CA ALA A 145 10.69 3.03 9.52
C ALA A 145 11.18 4.34 8.89
N VAL A 146 10.37 4.96 8.02
CA VAL A 146 10.64 6.29 7.46
C VAL A 146 10.53 7.36 8.54
N ALA A 147 9.47 7.34 9.36
CA ALA A 147 9.28 8.33 10.41
C ALA A 147 10.41 8.32 11.45
N GLU A 148 10.81 7.13 11.91
CA GLU A 148 11.93 6.96 12.84
C GLU A 148 13.23 7.49 12.23
N ALA A 149 13.60 7.03 11.04
CA ALA A 149 14.82 7.46 10.38
C ALA A 149 14.84 8.99 10.13
N HIS A 150 13.73 9.56 9.68
CA HIS A 150 13.65 11.00 9.41
C HIS A 150 13.70 11.85 10.68
N SER A 151 13.17 11.34 11.79
CA SER A 151 13.13 12.06 13.06
C SER A 151 14.52 12.35 13.65
N GLU A 152 15.54 11.61 13.22
CA GLU A 152 16.92 11.81 13.66
C GLU A 152 17.51 13.16 13.18
N TYR A 153 16.96 13.76 12.12
CA TYR A 153 17.53 14.95 11.49
C TYR A 153 16.51 16.03 11.06
N ALA A 154 15.21 15.75 11.18
CA ALA A 154 14.16 16.74 10.87
C ALA A 154 12.89 16.52 11.73
N PRO A 155 12.10 17.58 11.98
CA PRO A 155 10.84 17.46 12.69
C PRO A 155 9.90 16.48 12.01
N THR A 156 9.51 15.43 12.73
CA THR A 156 8.63 14.38 12.20
C THR A 156 7.44 14.17 13.10
N ARG A 157 6.27 14.02 12.50
CA ARG A 157 5.02 13.65 13.17
C ARG A 157 4.38 12.50 12.43
N MET A 158 3.89 11.52 13.20
CA MET A 158 3.13 10.40 12.64
C MET A 158 1.70 10.42 13.20
N PHE A 159 0.72 10.13 12.35
CA PHE A 159 -0.69 9.98 12.74
C PHE A 159 -1.27 8.67 12.24
N ARG A 160 -2.38 8.25 12.85
CA ARG A 160 -3.15 7.11 12.36
C ARG A 160 -4.63 7.49 12.32
N VAL A 161 -5.26 7.20 11.20
CA VAL A 161 -6.70 7.37 11.02
C VAL A 161 -7.40 6.10 11.48
N ASP A 162 -8.17 6.21 12.58
CA ASP A 162 -8.84 5.08 13.22
C ASP A 162 -10.32 4.95 12.80
N GLN A 163 -10.87 5.95 12.13
CA GLN A 163 -12.26 5.98 11.69
C GLN A 163 -12.36 6.23 10.19
N GLY A 164 -13.08 5.36 9.51
CA GLY A 164 -13.46 5.54 8.11
C GLY A 164 -14.87 6.11 7.96
N PRO A 165 -15.31 6.39 6.72
CA PRO A 165 -16.70 6.73 6.43
C PRO A 165 -17.68 5.73 7.05
N ARG A 166 -18.86 6.19 7.45
CA ARG A 166 -19.86 5.33 8.12
C ARG A 166 -20.19 4.07 7.30
N LEU A 167 -20.29 4.21 5.99
CA LEU A 167 -20.53 3.08 5.10
C LEU A 167 -19.42 2.03 5.19
N PHE A 168 -18.16 2.45 5.24
CA PHE A 168 -17.01 1.54 5.40
C PHE A 168 -17.03 0.85 6.76
N THR A 169 -17.44 1.56 7.81
CA THR A 169 -17.58 0.95 9.14
C THR A 169 -18.67 -0.12 9.15
N VAL A 170 -19.84 0.17 8.58
CA VAL A 170 -20.97 -0.77 8.52
C VAL A 170 -20.67 -1.97 7.61
N SER A 171 -19.93 -1.76 6.51
CA SER A 171 -19.52 -2.85 5.60
C SER A 171 -18.35 -3.69 6.11
N GLY A 172 -17.79 -3.35 7.27
CA GLY A 172 -16.63 -4.05 7.84
C GLY A 172 -15.26 -3.59 7.34
N LEU A 173 -15.20 -2.65 6.37
CA LEU A 173 -13.95 -2.09 5.85
C LEU A 173 -13.24 -1.20 6.88
N GLY A 174 -13.99 -0.50 7.73
CA GLY A 174 -13.43 0.38 8.75
C GLY A 174 -12.65 1.56 8.20
N ALA A 175 -11.53 1.91 8.84
CA ALA A 175 -10.58 2.91 8.35
C ALA A 175 -9.60 2.23 7.39
N THR A 176 -10.07 1.88 6.20
CA THR A 176 -9.30 1.16 5.18
C THR A 176 -8.45 2.09 4.33
N HIS A 177 -7.56 1.51 3.51
CA HIS A 177 -6.67 2.25 2.62
C HIS A 177 -7.40 3.33 1.81
N GLY A 178 -6.86 4.55 1.81
CA GLY A 178 -7.41 5.70 1.09
C GLY A 178 -8.63 6.35 1.73
N SER A 179 -9.14 5.84 2.87
CA SER A 179 -10.27 6.47 3.56
C SER A 179 -9.94 7.83 4.17
N ASP A 180 -8.68 8.12 4.39
CA ASP A 180 -8.13 9.37 4.91
C ASP A 180 -8.06 10.49 3.86
N VAL A 181 -7.97 10.15 2.57
CA VAL A 181 -7.82 11.12 1.46
C VAL A 181 -8.94 12.16 1.49
N ALA A 182 -10.18 11.73 1.71
CA ALA A 182 -11.32 12.64 1.79
C ALA A 182 -11.24 13.59 2.98
N LEU A 183 -10.68 13.15 4.11
CA LEU A 183 -10.47 13.96 5.30
C LEU A 183 -9.37 15.00 5.06
N VAL A 184 -8.23 14.57 4.54
CA VAL A 184 -7.07 15.42 4.27
C VAL A 184 -7.41 16.54 3.29
N PHE A 185 -8.17 16.23 2.24
CA PHE A 185 -8.55 17.21 1.22
C PHE A 185 -9.93 17.87 1.46
N GLY A 186 -10.52 17.71 2.62
CA GLY A 186 -11.80 18.34 2.98
C GLY A 186 -12.98 17.92 2.10
N GLN A 187 -12.95 16.72 1.53
CA GLN A 187 -13.94 16.21 0.58
C GLN A 187 -14.92 15.18 1.16
N VAL A 188 -15.08 15.17 2.46
CA VAL A 188 -15.92 14.19 3.18
C VAL A 188 -17.34 14.16 2.64
N ASP A 189 -17.96 15.33 2.42
CA ASP A 189 -19.33 15.44 1.92
C ASP A 189 -19.49 14.85 0.50
N ARG A 190 -18.47 14.94 -0.34
CA ARG A 190 -18.47 14.34 -1.68
C ARG A 190 -18.40 12.82 -1.61
N VAL A 191 -17.51 12.31 -0.78
CA VAL A 191 -17.34 10.85 -0.60
C VAL A 191 -18.59 10.25 0.04
N GLU A 192 -19.17 10.90 1.05
CA GLU A 192 -20.43 10.48 1.66
C GLU A 192 -21.59 10.44 0.65
N LYS A 193 -21.69 11.42 -0.24
CA LYS A 193 -22.68 11.44 -1.33
C LYS A 193 -22.43 10.33 -2.35
N LEU A 194 -21.21 10.12 -2.78
CA LEU A 194 -20.83 9.08 -3.74
C LEU A 194 -21.07 7.66 -3.17
N LEU A 195 -20.78 7.45 -1.89
CA LEU A 195 -20.92 6.16 -1.23
C LEU A 195 -22.32 5.93 -0.63
N GLY A 196 -23.30 6.82 -0.92
CA GLY A 196 -24.67 6.67 -0.43
C GLY A 196 -24.81 6.80 1.08
N ALA A 197 -23.84 7.34 1.78
CA ALA A 197 -23.91 7.63 3.20
C ALA A 197 -24.92 8.77 3.44
N ALA A 198 -26.18 8.37 3.65
CA ALA A 198 -27.29 9.27 3.80
C ALA A 198 -27.11 10.16 5.05
N ARG A 199 -26.79 11.41 4.87
CA ARG A 199 -27.12 12.49 5.80
C ARG A 199 -28.66 12.71 5.81
N ARG A 200 -29.44 11.68 5.95
CA ARG A 200 -30.90 11.82 6.03
C ARG A 200 -31.43 11.50 7.42
N SER A 201 -30.89 12.04 8.46
CA SER A 201 -31.60 11.90 9.75
C SER A 201 -31.28 12.92 10.82
N ALA A 202 -30.43 13.90 10.56
CA ALA A 202 -30.13 14.90 11.60
C ALA A 202 -30.99 16.17 11.52
N SER A 203 -31.79 16.36 10.47
CA SER A 203 -32.62 17.56 10.32
C SER A 203 -34.12 17.32 10.54
N ALA A 204 -34.55 16.14 10.93
CA ALA A 204 -35.97 15.82 11.13
C ALA A 204 -36.42 15.84 12.61
N ASN A 205 -35.52 16.04 13.57
CA ASN A 205 -35.86 16.07 15.02
C ASN A 205 -35.50 17.38 15.73
N GLY A 206 -35.57 18.49 15.04
CA GLY A 206 -35.29 19.81 15.58
C GLY A 206 -36.42 20.81 15.42
N SER A 207 -37.66 20.37 15.61
CA SER A 207 -38.79 21.31 15.73
C SER A 207 -39.93 20.69 16.56
N THR A 208 -39.84 20.85 17.84
CA THR A 208 -40.94 21.16 18.76
C THR A 208 -40.35 21.84 19.96
#